data_6e2422f3f6c746b53dce3c66bb3a3aca
#
_entry.id   6e2422f3f6c746b53dce3c66bb3a3aca
#
_cell.length_a   1.000
_cell.length_b   1.000
_cell.length_c   1.000
_cell.angle_alpha   90.00
_cell.angle_beta   90.00
_cell.angle_gamma   90.00
#
_symmetry.space_group_name_H-M   'P 1'
#
loop_
_entity.id
_entity.type
_entity.pdbx_description
1 polymer ?
#
loop_
_entity_poly.entity_id
_entity_poly.type
_entity_poly.pdbx_seq_one_letter_code
_entity_poly.pdbx_strand_id
1 'polypeptide(L)'
;NNAQVYLILGDGECDEGQVWEGALFASTQKLDNVIAFIDRNEKQLDGYTKDICDVGDLRAKFADFGWYAQEVDGHNMEAMCDAVENAKARTGQPSMIVLHTIKGKDCPFAEGVFYNHHMTMSAEQIEQAQQFLDQKIMRLQEEF
;
A
#
# COMPACT_ATOMS: atom_id res chain seq x y z
N ASN A 1 5.12 -21.86 16.01
CA ASN A 1 5.74 -21.26 14.83
C ASN A 1 5.76 -19.75 15.04
N ASN A 2 6.95 -19.15 15.06
CA ASN A 2 7.14 -17.71 15.29
C ASN A 2 7.25 -16.95 13.94
N ALA A 3 6.62 -17.46 12.88
CA ALA A 3 6.65 -16.83 11.57
C ALA A 3 5.78 -15.56 11.55
N GLN A 4 6.36 -14.47 11.09
CA GLN A 4 5.63 -13.24 10.77
C GLN A 4 5.06 -13.37 9.36
N VAL A 5 3.80 -13.00 9.18
CA VAL A 5 3.12 -12.97 7.88
C VAL A 5 2.92 -11.53 7.45
N TYR A 6 3.42 -11.19 6.27
CA TYR A 6 3.21 -9.91 5.63
C TYR A 6 2.29 -10.07 4.43
N LEU A 7 1.22 -9.30 4.39
CA LEU A 7 0.23 -9.29 3.32
C LEU A 7 0.18 -7.90 2.68
N ILE A 8 0.07 -7.83 1.36
CA ILE A 8 -0.14 -6.57 0.64
C ILE A 8 -1.46 -6.67 -0.12
N LEU A 9 -2.31 -5.66 0.04
CA LEU A 9 -3.58 -5.48 -0.64
C LEU A 9 -3.56 -4.17 -1.43
N GLY A 10 -4.26 -4.13 -2.56
CA GLY A 10 -4.61 -2.88 -3.21
C GLY A 10 -5.86 -2.25 -2.56
N ASP A 11 -6.03 -0.94 -2.67
CA ASP A 11 -7.25 -0.27 -2.21
C ASP A 11 -8.49 -0.71 -3.01
N GLY A 12 -8.36 -0.87 -4.34
CA GLY A 12 -9.43 -1.45 -5.17
C GLY A 12 -9.67 -2.93 -4.88
N GLU A 13 -8.69 -3.69 -4.40
CA GLU A 13 -8.87 -5.07 -3.97
C GLU A 13 -9.77 -5.16 -2.72
N CYS A 14 -9.85 -4.09 -1.94
CA CYS A 14 -10.74 -4.01 -0.80
C CYS A 14 -12.25 -3.94 -1.18
N ASP A 15 -12.59 -3.88 -2.47
CA ASP A 15 -13.96 -4.10 -2.96
C ASP A 15 -14.38 -5.58 -2.84
N GLU A 16 -13.39 -6.49 -2.74
CA GLU A 16 -13.61 -7.92 -2.62
C GLU A 16 -14.09 -8.32 -1.21
N GLY A 17 -15.24 -9.01 -1.14
CA GLY A 17 -15.82 -9.45 0.14
C GLY A 17 -14.88 -10.33 0.97
N GLN A 18 -14.03 -11.15 0.32
CA GLN A 18 -13.07 -12.01 0.99
C GLN A 18 -12.05 -11.25 1.86
N VAL A 19 -11.74 -10.00 1.53
CA VAL A 19 -10.84 -9.14 2.32
C VAL A 19 -11.47 -8.91 3.70
N TRP A 20 -12.75 -8.60 3.74
CA TRP A 20 -13.49 -8.32 4.99
C TRP A 20 -13.77 -9.58 5.79
N GLU A 21 -14.06 -10.69 5.12
CA GLU A 21 -14.19 -12.01 5.77
C GLU A 21 -12.86 -12.42 6.42
N GLY A 22 -11.75 -12.25 5.70
CA GLY A 22 -10.40 -12.49 6.22
C GLY A 22 -10.06 -11.58 7.39
N ALA A 23 -10.41 -10.28 7.30
CA ALA A 23 -10.18 -9.30 8.35
C ALA A 23 -10.92 -9.67 9.65
N LEU A 24 -12.19 -10.07 9.55
CA LEU A 24 -12.99 -10.51 10.69
C LEU A 24 -12.41 -11.80 11.32
N PHE A 25 -12.02 -12.74 10.49
CA PHE A 25 -11.41 -13.99 10.95
C PHE A 25 -10.08 -13.75 11.68
N ALA A 26 -9.17 -12.98 11.08
CA ALA A 26 -7.86 -12.70 11.65
C ALA A 26 -7.95 -12.02 13.02
N SER A 27 -8.87 -11.06 13.16
CA SER A 27 -9.15 -10.40 14.44
C SER A 27 -9.72 -11.37 15.46
N THR A 28 -10.73 -12.18 15.07
CA THR A 28 -11.36 -13.17 15.95
C THR A 28 -10.34 -14.19 16.47
N GLN A 29 -9.41 -14.62 15.61
CA GLN A 29 -8.34 -15.56 15.96
C GLN A 29 -7.13 -14.89 16.62
N LYS A 30 -7.15 -13.54 16.77
CA LYS A 30 -6.06 -12.75 17.37
C LYS A 30 -4.72 -13.04 16.72
N LEU A 31 -4.68 -13.04 15.38
CA LEU A 31 -3.47 -13.34 14.61
C LEU A 31 -2.48 -12.17 14.66
N ASP A 32 -1.84 -11.98 15.80
CA ASP A 32 -0.90 -10.89 16.05
C ASP A 32 0.43 -11.02 15.29
N ASN A 33 0.63 -12.13 14.61
CA ASN A 33 1.72 -12.34 13.66
C ASN A 33 1.39 -11.90 12.23
N VAL A 34 0.21 -11.33 11.97
CA VAL A 34 -0.19 -10.80 10.66
C VAL A 34 -0.04 -9.29 10.64
N ILE A 35 0.78 -8.79 9.71
CA ILE A 35 0.90 -7.37 9.38
C ILE A 35 0.49 -7.21 7.92
N ALA A 36 -0.63 -6.55 7.69
CA ALA A 36 -1.14 -6.27 6.36
C ALA A 36 -0.88 -4.81 5.97
N PHE A 37 -0.65 -4.59 4.68
CA PHE A 37 -0.51 -3.28 4.07
C PHE A 37 -1.61 -3.08 3.05
N ILE A 38 -2.11 -1.85 2.93
CA ILE A 38 -2.94 -1.43 1.81
C ILE A 38 -2.18 -0.38 1.02
N ASP A 39 -1.90 -0.66 -0.26
CA ASP A 39 -1.45 0.34 -1.22
C ASP A 39 -2.65 1.21 -1.61
N ARG A 40 -2.83 2.34 -0.90
CA ARG A 40 -3.90 3.30 -1.15
C ARG A 40 -3.42 4.36 -2.14
N ASN A 41 -3.47 4.00 -3.41
CA ASN A 41 -3.15 4.89 -4.52
C ASN A 41 -4.39 5.52 -5.18
N GLU A 42 -5.58 5.23 -4.65
CA GLU A 42 -6.89 5.74 -5.08
C GLU A 42 -7.28 5.38 -6.51
N LYS A 43 -6.63 4.36 -7.10
CA LYS A 43 -6.90 3.92 -8.47
C LYS A 43 -7.01 2.41 -8.56
N GLN A 44 -7.95 1.97 -9.37
CA GLN A 44 -8.11 0.59 -9.80
C GLN A 44 -8.18 0.52 -11.33
N LEU A 45 -8.51 -0.66 -11.90
CA LEU A 45 -8.46 -0.91 -13.33
C LEU A 45 -9.26 0.14 -14.14
N ASP A 46 -10.48 0.43 -13.72
CA ASP A 46 -11.45 1.22 -14.49
C ASP A 46 -11.51 2.70 -14.07
N GLY A 47 -10.70 3.13 -13.11
CA GLY A 47 -10.70 4.52 -12.66
C GLY A 47 -10.31 4.75 -11.21
N TYR A 48 -10.83 5.83 -10.64
CA TYR A 48 -10.62 6.09 -9.21
C TYR A 48 -11.51 5.18 -8.36
N THR A 49 -10.94 4.65 -7.28
CA THR A 49 -11.66 3.76 -6.35
C THR A 49 -12.95 4.40 -5.84
N LYS A 50 -12.93 5.69 -5.49
CA LYS A 50 -14.12 6.44 -5.02
C LYS A 50 -15.26 6.52 -6.02
N ASP A 51 -14.97 6.40 -7.34
CA ASP A 51 -15.96 6.53 -8.40
C ASP A 51 -16.50 5.16 -8.84
N ILE A 52 -15.78 4.08 -8.54
CA ILE A 52 -16.16 2.70 -8.88
C ILE A 52 -16.88 2.04 -7.70
N CYS A 53 -16.19 1.90 -6.58
CA CYS A 53 -16.75 1.41 -5.33
C CYS A 53 -16.01 2.08 -4.16
N ASP A 54 -16.63 3.06 -3.52
CA ASP A 54 -15.98 3.81 -2.45
C ASP A 54 -15.95 2.99 -1.15
N VAL A 55 -14.78 2.44 -0.85
CA VAL A 55 -14.54 1.73 0.41
C VAL A 55 -14.39 2.67 1.62
N GLY A 56 -14.38 3.98 1.42
CA GLY A 56 -14.30 4.99 2.48
C GLY A 56 -12.99 4.96 3.27
N ASP A 57 -13.09 5.19 4.58
CA ASP A 57 -11.91 5.18 5.48
C ASP A 57 -11.51 3.75 5.83
N LEU A 58 -10.50 3.23 5.10
CA LEU A 58 -9.98 1.88 5.28
C LEU A 58 -9.35 1.69 6.66
N ARG A 59 -8.61 2.69 7.16
CA ARG A 59 -8.00 2.61 8.50
C ARG A 59 -9.08 2.45 9.58
N ALA A 60 -10.14 3.27 9.52
CA ALA A 60 -11.23 3.20 10.49
C ALA A 60 -11.96 1.85 10.40
N LYS A 61 -12.24 1.35 9.19
CA LYS A 61 -12.89 0.06 8.99
C LYS A 61 -12.09 -1.10 9.59
N PHE A 62 -10.79 -1.19 9.33
CA PHE A 62 -9.97 -2.23 9.93
C PHE A 62 -9.87 -2.09 11.45
N ALA A 63 -9.85 -0.86 11.99
CA ALA A 63 -9.92 -0.64 13.42
C ALA A 63 -11.24 -1.13 14.02
N ASP A 64 -12.38 -0.90 13.35
CA ASP A 64 -13.70 -1.41 13.76
C ASP A 64 -13.77 -2.94 13.71
N PHE A 65 -13.01 -3.59 12.82
CA PHE A 65 -12.83 -5.05 12.82
C PHE A 65 -11.90 -5.56 13.93
N GLY A 66 -11.31 -4.66 14.74
CA GLY A 66 -10.45 -5.02 15.87
C GLY A 66 -8.96 -5.18 15.49
N TRP A 67 -8.53 -4.59 14.38
CA TRP A 67 -7.12 -4.51 13.99
C TRP A 67 -6.44 -3.29 14.61
N TYR A 68 -5.15 -3.39 14.88
CA TYR A 68 -4.32 -2.21 15.11
C TYR A 68 -4.05 -1.54 13.76
N ALA A 69 -4.74 -0.44 13.49
CA ALA A 69 -4.72 0.21 12.20
C ALA A 69 -3.96 1.55 12.23
N GLN A 70 -2.97 1.67 11.36
CA GLN A 70 -2.13 2.86 11.15
C GLN A 70 -2.28 3.37 9.73
N GLU A 71 -1.87 4.62 9.51
CA GLU A 71 -1.89 5.28 8.22
C GLU A 71 -0.62 6.12 8.08
N VAL A 72 0.12 5.95 6.99
CA VAL A 72 1.40 6.63 6.76
C VAL A 72 1.59 7.01 5.29
N ASP A 73 2.49 7.96 5.03
CA ASP A 73 2.98 8.22 3.68
C ASP A 73 3.79 7.00 3.19
N GLY A 74 3.27 6.31 2.16
CA GLY A 74 3.90 5.12 1.57
C GLY A 74 5.15 5.41 0.74
N HIS A 75 5.56 6.67 0.60
CA HIS A 75 6.83 7.07 -0.01
C HIS A 75 7.87 7.53 1.03
N ASN A 76 7.51 7.53 2.32
CA ASN A 76 8.42 7.81 3.42
C ASN A 76 8.89 6.50 4.07
N MET A 77 10.12 6.07 3.74
CA MET A 77 10.70 4.81 4.23
C MET A 77 10.82 4.76 5.75
N GLU A 78 11.19 5.88 6.40
CA GLU A 78 11.32 5.96 7.85
C GLU A 78 9.95 5.75 8.53
N ALA A 79 8.92 6.47 8.06
CA ALA A 79 7.56 6.32 8.58
C ALA A 79 7.01 4.89 8.40
N MET A 80 7.31 4.24 7.27
CA MET A 80 6.93 2.84 7.04
C MET A 80 7.66 1.88 7.99
N CYS A 81 8.96 2.07 8.21
CA CYS A 81 9.73 1.27 9.16
C CYS A 81 9.16 1.41 10.58
N ASP A 82 8.89 2.65 11.02
CA ASP A 82 8.31 2.92 12.34
C ASP A 82 6.93 2.26 12.47
N ALA A 83 6.09 2.33 11.44
CA ALA A 83 4.78 1.68 11.45
C ALA A 83 4.89 0.15 11.57
N VAL A 84 5.89 -0.47 10.91
CA VAL A 84 6.15 -1.91 11.02
C VAL A 84 6.63 -2.28 12.43
N GLU A 85 7.55 -1.52 13.01
CA GLU A 85 8.01 -1.78 14.38
C GLU A 85 6.88 -1.58 15.42
N ASN A 86 6.03 -0.56 15.22
CA ASN A 86 4.82 -0.38 16.03
C ASN A 86 3.87 -1.58 15.89
N ALA A 87 3.70 -2.12 14.69
CA ALA A 87 2.87 -3.30 14.44
C ALA A 87 3.43 -4.55 15.12
N LYS A 88 4.74 -4.81 15.01
CA LYS A 88 5.42 -5.94 15.66
C LYS A 88 5.32 -5.91 17.19
N ALA A 89 5.22 -4.72 17.78
CA ALA A 89 5.06 -4.57 19.23
C ALA A 89 3.64 -4.88 19.71
N ARG A 90 2.67 -5.10 18.82
CA ARG A 90 1.28 -5.42 19.19
C ARG A 90 1.12 -6.91 19.45
N THR A 91 0.30 -7.23 20.45
CA THR A 91 -0.05 -8.60 20.80
C THR A 91 -1.57 -8.74 20.86
N GLY A 92 -2.05 -9.92 20.50
CA GLY A 92 -3.46 -10.27 20.59
C GLY A 92 -4.37 -9.65 19.55
N GLN A 93 -3.83 -8.96 18.53
CA GLN A 93 -4.59 -8.41 17.41
C GLN A 93 -3.70 -8.28 16.17
N PRO A 94 -4.22 -8.52 14.96
CA PRO A 94 -3.50 -8.27 13.73
C PRO A 94 -3.28 -6.76 13.49
N SER A 95 -2.34 -6.42 12.61
CA SER A 95 -2.01 -5.03 12.29
C SER A 95 -2.25 -4.71 10.84
N MET A 96 -2.82 -3.52 10.57
CA MET A 96 -3.04 -2.96 9.25
C MET A 96 -2.30 -1.63 9.12
N ILE A 97 -1.56 -1.45 8.03
CA ILE A 97 -0.87 -0.21 7.68
C ILE A 97 -1.38 0.27 6.33
N VAL A 98 -2.14 1.36 6.32
CA VAL A 98 -2.61 2.00 5.09
C VAL A 98 -1.51 2.93 4.59
N LEU A 99 -1.00 2.65 3.39
CA LEU A 99 0.05 3.41 2.75
C LEU A 99 -0.56 4.39 1.74
N HIS A 100 -0.46 5.69 1.98
CA HIS A 100 -0.80 6.69 0.98
C HIS A 100 0.30 6.73 -0.08
N THR A 101 -0.03 6.31 -1.28
CA THR A 101 0.90 6.20 -2.38
C THR A 101 0.41 6.95 -3.62
N ILE A 102 1.30 7.15 -4.57
CA ILE A 102 1.01 7.68 -5.89
C ILE A 102 1.29 6.59 -6.89
N LYS A 103 0.25 6.12 -7.61
CA LYS A 103 0.41 5.10 -8.64
C LYS A 103 1.34 5.60 -9.76
N GLY A 104 2.40 4.83 -10.03
CA GLY A 104 3.41 5.19 -11.03
C GLY A 104 4.41 6.23 -10.54
N LYS A 105 4.55 6.42 -9.24
CA LYS A 105 5.49 7.37 -8.61
C LYS A 105 6.88 7.30 -9.24
N ASP A 106 7.43 8.49 -9.54
CA ASP A 106 8.74 8.65 -10.17
C ASP A 106 8.88 8.07 -11.60
N CYS A 107 7.76 7.67 -12.22
CA CYS A 107 7.75 7.26 -13.62
C CYS A 107 7.17 8.40 -14.48
N PRO A 108 7.99 9.13 -15.28
CA PRO A 108 7.58 10.38 -15.93
C PRO A 108 6.37 10.28 -16.86
N PHE A 109 6.11 9.09 -17.42
CA PHE A 109 4.98 8.84 -18.32
C PHE A 109 3.81 8.12 -17.64
N ALA A 110 3.91 7.75 -16.35
CA ALA A 110 2.88 7.02 -15.64
C ALA A 110 2.33 7.78 -14.43
N GLU A 111 3.16 8.56 -13.72
CA GLU A 111 2.74 9.36 -12.57
C GLU A 111 1.70 10.41 -13.03
N GLY A 112 0.55 10.45 -12.35
CA GLY A 112 -0.53 11.38 -12.65
C GLY A 112 -1.41 11.01 -13.86
N VAL A 113 -1.07 9.97 -14.62
CA VAL A 113 -1.89 9.50 -15.74
C VAL A 113 -3.12 8.76 -15.20
N PHE A 114 -4.30 9.05 -15.76
CA PHE A 114 -5.56 8.45 -15.29
C PHE A 114 -5.59 6.93 -15.51
N TYR A 115 -5.32 6.49 -16.74
CA TYR A 115 -5.31 5.06 -17.11
C TYR A 115 -3.89 4.48 -17.05
N ASN A 116 -3.29 4.42 -15.85
CA ASN A 116 -1.94 3.87 -15.67
C ASN A 116 -1.91 2.48 -15.00
N HIS A 117 -3.08 1.85 -14.82
CA HIS A 117 -3.15 0.50 -14.26
C HIS A 117 -2.65 -0.55 -15.26
N HIS A 118 -2.94 -0.35 -16.55
CA HIS A 118 -2.54 -1.26 -17.62
C HIS A 118 -1.99 -0.43 -18.80
N MET A 119 -0.66 -0.38 -18.90
CA MET A 119 0.04 0.42 -19.91
C MET A 119 0.97 -0.44 -20.75
N THR A 120 0.95 -0.23 -22.07
CA THR A 120 2.00 -0.70 -22.95
C THR A 120 3.04 0.41 -23.10
N MET A 121 4.30 0.12 -22.79
CA MET A 121 5.39 1.08 -22.82
C MET A 121 6.20 0.94 -24.11
N SER A 122 6.56 2.08 -24.74
CA SER A 122 7.53 2.09 -25.83
C SER A 122 8.97 1.95 -25.29
N ALA A 123 9.89 1.57 -26.15
CA ALA A 123 11.31 1.48 -25.80
C ALA A 123 11.87 2.84 -25.32
N GLU A 124 11.43 3.93 -25.97
CA GLU A 124 11.82 5.30 -25.57
C GLU A 124 11.31 5.68 -24.19
N GLN A 125 10.07 5.30 -23.85
CA GLN A 125 9.52 5.53 -22.50
C GLN A 125 10.29 4.77 -21.43
N ILE A 126 10.67 3.51 -21.72
CA ILE A 126 11.49 2.72 -20.81
C ILE A 126 12.86 3.39 -20.59
N GLU A 127 13.51 3.84 -21.68
CA GLU A 127 14.79 4.53 -21.60
C GLU A 127 14.68 5.84 -20.81
N GLN A 128 13.62 6.64 -21.01
CA GLN A 128 13.38 7.86 -20.25
C GLN A 128 13.20 7.59 -18.76
N ALA A 129 12.44 6.56 -18.40
CA ALA A 129 12.26 6.17 -17.00
C ALA A 129 13.58 5.72 -16.36
N GLN A 130 14.37 4.94 -17.08
CA GLN A 130 15.70 4.50 -16.64
C GLN A 130 16.62 5.70 -16.35
N GLN A 131 16.74 6.63 -17.29
CA GLN A 131 17.55 7.84 -17.14
C GLN A 131 17.09 8.70 -15.95
N PHE A 132 15.79 8.82 -15.74
CA PHE A 132 15.23 9.55 -14.59
C PHE A 132 15.61 8.91 -13.26
N LEU A 133 15.47 7.58 -13.16
CA LEU A 133 15.82 6.82 -11.96
C LEU A 133 17.33 6.87 -11.67
N ASP A 134 18.15 6.74 -12.70
CA ASP A 134 19.61 6.82 -12.57
C ASP A 134 20.05 8.20 -12.01
N GLN A 135 19.45 9.28 -12.53
CA GLN A 135 19.70 10.63 -12.01
C GLN A 135 19.24 10.80 -10.56
N LYS A 136 18.11 10.20 -10.19
CA LYS A 136 17.60 10.23 -8.81
C LYS A 136 18.53 9.47 -7.86
N ILE A 137 19.00 8.29 -8.27
CA ILE A 137 19.97 7.49 -7.50
C ILE A 137 21.27 8.28 -7.27
N MET A 138 21.79 8.93 -8.31
CA MET A 138 23.02 9.74 -8.19
C MET A 138 22.85 10.87 -7.17
N ARG A 139 21.72 11.59 -7.22
CA ARG A 139 21.46 12.67 -6.23
C ARG A 139 21.39 12.15 -4.80
N LEU A 140 20.69 11.02 -4.59
CA LEU A 140 20.61 10.42 -3.26
C LEU A 140 21.97 9.95 -2.74
N GLN A 141 22.87 9.50 -3.62
CA GLN A 141 24.23 9.12 -3.22
C GLN A 141 25.11 10.31 -2.84
N GLU A 142 24.80 11.52 -3.34
CA GLU A 142 25.52 12.75 -2.98
C GLU A 142 25.04 13.33 -1.62
N GLU A 143 23.86 12.94 -1.14
CA GLU A 143 23.27 13.40 0.13
C GLU A 143 23.71 12.56 1.34
N PHE A 144 24.34 11.40 1.11
CA PHE A 144 24.86 10.48 2.13
C PHE A 144 26.37 10.31 2.04
#